data_a579ea959df3360f6acbf602f6ec0c84
#
_entry.id   a579ea959df3360f6acbf602f6ec0c84
#
_cell.length_a   1.000
_cell.length_b   1.000
_cell.length_c   1.000
_cell.angle_alpha   90.00
_cell.angle_beta   90.00
_cell.angle_gamma   90.00
#
_symmetry.space_group_name_H-M   'P 1'
#
loop_
_entity.id
_entity.type
_entity.pdbx_description
1 polymer ?
#
loop_
_entity_poly.entity_id
_entity_poly.type
_entity_poly.pdbx_seq_one_letter_code
_entity_poly.pdbx_strand_id
1 'polypeptide(L)'
;MNIMIRKLTQGEYNNAADLSYQVCMECGRNDFTQEGIETVESFVYDTSLMNTLDIYGAFDNHLLIGIIGVHRERQHISLFFVLSHYHRQGIGKSLFDYMMSNCNFTYITV
;
A
#
# COMPACT_ATOMS: atom_id res chain seq x y z
N MET A 1 16.25 -13.59 1.59
CA MET A 1 15.49 -12.35 1.80
C MET A 1 14.58 -12.52 3.00
N ASN A 2 14.70 -11.63 3.98
CA ASN A 2 13.89 -11.67 5.20
C ASN A 2 12.74 -10.68 5.09
N ILE A 3 11.58 -11.18 4.72
CA ILE A 3 10.40 -10.33 4.59
C ILE A 3 9.57 -10.46 5.86
N MET A 4 9.28 -9.32 6.49
CA MET A 4 8.38 -9.22 7.62
C MET A 4 7.17 -8.39 7.22
N ILE A 5 5.98 -8.88 7.57
CA ILE A 5 4.74 -8.15 7.29
C ILE A 5 4.10 -7.79 8.62
N ARG A 6 3.70 -6.54 8.76
CA ARG A 6 3.00 -6.07 9.96
C ARG A 6 2.17 -4.83 9.63
N LYS A 7 1.26 -4.50 10.52
CA LYS A 7 0.51 -3.25 10.43
C LYS A 7 1.44 -2.08 10.69
N LEU A 8 1.32 -1.03 9.91
CA LEU A 8 2.09 0.19 10.10
C LEU A 8 1.52 0.98 11.29
N THR A 9 2.41 1.66 11.99
CA THR A 9 2.01 2.69 12.94
C THR A 9 1.67 3.96 12.18
N GLN A 10 0.92 4.87 12.83
CA GLN A 10 0.55 6.13 12.20
C GLN A 10 1.77 6.97 11.81
N GLY A 11 2.83 6.91 12.60
CA GLY A 11 4.08 7.60 12.27
C GLY A 11 4.78 7.08 11.02
N GLU A 12 4.39 5.90 10.53
CA GLU A 12 4.95 5.30 9.34
C GLU A 12 4.13 5.58 8.07
N TYR A 13 3.00 6.28 8.20
CA TYR A 13 2.13 6.55 7.06
C TYR A 13 2.80 7.45 6.01
N ASN A 14 3.72 8.32 6.42
CA ASN A 14 4.50 9.10 5.47
C ASN A 14 5.40 8.20 4.61
N ASN A 15 5.95 7.15 5.19
CA ASN A 15 6.74 6.17 4.45
C ASN A 15 5.88 5.43 3.42
N ALA A 16 4.65 5.10 3.81
CA ALA A 16 3.69 4.47 2.89
C ALA A 16 3.34 5.42 1.74
N ALA A 17 3.14 6.70 2.03
CA ALA A 17 2.87 7.71 1.00
C ALA A 17 4.04 7.83 0.02
N ASP A 18 5.24 7.90 0.54
CA ASP A 18 6.44 8.01 -0.29
C ASP A 18 6.62 6.78 -1.19
N LEU A 19 6.38 5.58 -0.64
CA LEU A 19 6.46 4.35 -1.43
C LEU A 19 5.40 4.34 -2.53
N SER A 20 4.18 4.73 -2.23
CA SER A 20 3.10 4.79 -3.21
C SER A 20 3.45 5.73 -4.36
N TYR A 21 3.97 6.89 -4.03
CA TYR A 21 4.40 7.87 -5.03
C TYR A 21 5.55 7.34 -5.87
N GLN A 22 6.54 6.72 -5.24
CA GLN A 22 7.68 6.13 -5.93
C GLN A 22 7.25 5.06 -6.93
N VAL A 23 6.34 4.16 -6.53
CA VAL A 23 5.84 3.12 -7.42
C VAL A 23 5.08 3.72 -8.59
N CYS A 24 4.25 4.72 -8.35
CA CYS A 24 3.53 5.41 -9.41
C CYS A 24 4.49 6.04 -10.41
N MET A 25 5.58 6.62 -9.95
CA MET A 25 6.58 7.23 -10.83
C MET A 25 7.39 6.19 -11.60
N GLU A 26 7.71 5.06 -10.98
CA GLU A 26 8.48 4.00 -11.63
C GLU A 26 7.68 3.26 -12.70
N CYS A 27 6.43 2.93 -12.38
CA CYS A 27 5.56 2.14 -13.25
C CYS A 27 4.61 3.02 -14.05
N GLY A 28 4.39 4.24 -13.59
CA GLY A 28 3.27 5.05 -14.00
C GLY A 28 3.41 5.80 -15.30
N ARG A 29 4.62 5.95 -15.80
CA ARG A 29 4.81 6.70 -17.05
C ARG A 29 4.11 6.08 -18.25
N ASN A 30 3.89 4.76 -18.18
CA ASN A 30 3.22 4.03 -19.25
C ASN A 30 1.76 3.71 -18.89
N ASP A 31 1.43 3.63 -17.61
CA ASP A 31 0.14 3.13 -17.15
C ASP A 31 -0.77 4.22 -16.56
N PHE A 32 -0.20 5.36 -16.14
CA PHE A 32 -0.97 6.45 -15.57
C PHE A 32 -0.78 7.72 -16.36
N THR A 33 -1.85 8.48 -16.50
CA THR A 33 -1.76 9.84 -17.02
C THR A 33 -1.15 10.76 -15.96
N GLN A 34 -0.70 11.93 -16.37
CA GLN A 34 -0.22 12.95 -15.44
C GLN A 34 -1.31 13.28 -14.39
N GLU A 35 -2.55 13.35 -14.83
CA GLU A 35 -3.69 13.59 -13.94
C GLU A 35 -3.87 12.46 -12.93
N GLY A 36 -3.68 11.21 -13.34
CA GLY A 36 -3.75 10.05 -12.44
C GLY A 36 -2.67 10.08 -11.39
N ILE A 37 -1.44 10.46 -11.75
CA ILE A 37 -0.33 10.60 -10.81
C ILE A 37 -0.62 11.68 -9.78
N GLU A 38 -1.14 12.82 -10.21
CA GLU A 38 -1.52 13.91 -9.32
C GLU A 38 -2.62 13.51 -8.35
N THR A 39 -3.57 12.69 -8.81
CA THR A 39 -4.64 12.16 -7.96
C THR A 39 -4.08 11.28 -6.85
N VAL A 40 -3.17 10.35 -7.19
CA VAL A 40 -2.54 9.49 -6.20
C VAL A 40 -1.73 10.31 -5.21
N GLU A 41 -0.94 11.27 -5.71
CA GLU A 41 -0.13 12.15 -4.87
C GLU A 41 -1.01 12.92 -3.87
N SER A 42 -2.10 13.51 -4.35
CA SER A 42 -3.04 14.24 -3.50
C SER A 42 -3.64 13.36 -2.42
N PHE A 43 -3.96 12.10 -2.75
CA PHE A 43 -4.54 11.15 -1.80
C PHE A 43 -3.54 10.75 -0.73
N VAL A 44 -2.36 10.29 -1.13
CA VAL A 44 -1.40 9.67 -0.18
C VAL A 44 -0.76 10.69 0.75
N TYR A 45 -0.71 11.96 0.35
CA TYR A 45 -0.20 13.02 1.21
C TYR A 45 -1.30 13.76 1.97
N ASP A 46 -2.56 13.35 1.81
CA ASP A 46 -3.67 13.86 2.61
C ASP A 46 -3.78 13.04 3.90
N THR A 47 -3.36 13.63 5.00
CA THR A 47 -3.37 12.96 6.31
C THR A 47 -4.75 12.48 6.71
N SER A 48 -5.79 13.26 6.43
CA SER A 48 -7.15 12.90 6.78
C SER A 48 -7.61 11.65 6.03
N LEU A 49 -7.33 11.57 4.75
CA LEU A 49 -7.68 10.41 3.93
C LEU A 49 -6.88 9.18 4.35
N MET A 50 -5.58 9.33 4.55
CA MET A 50 -4.72 8.21 4.95
C MET A 50 -5.09 7.65 6.31
N ASN A 51 -5.57 8.48 7.21
CA ASN A 51 -5.99 8.04 8.54
C ASN A 51 -7.28 7.22 8.54
N THR A 52 -8.01 7.19 7.43
CA THR A 52 -9.18 6.31 7.29
C THR A 52 -8.78 4.88 6.93
N LEU A 53 -7.51 4.64 6.63
CA LEU A 53 -7.02 3.34 6.19
C LEU A 53 -6.27 2.63 7.29
N ASP A 54 -6.40 1.30 7.32
CA ASP A 54 -5.45 0.42 7.98
C ASP A 54 -4.42 0.02 6.93
N ILE A 55 -3.15 0.30 7.19
CA ILE A 55 -2.08 0.03 6.25
C ILE A 55 -1.16 -1.03 6.81
N TYR A 56 -0.93 -2.08 6.02
CA TYR A 56 0.00 -3.16 6.34
C TYR A 56 1.20 -3.03 5.43
N GLY A 57 2.38 -3.26 5.96
CA GLY A 57 3.61 -3.10 5.21
C GLY A 57 4.45 -4.37 5.19
N ALA A 58 5.14 -4.57 4.10
CA ALA A 58 6.16 -5.61 3.95
C ALA A 58 7.53 -4.94 4.02
N PHE A 59 8.41 -5.51 4.85
CA PHE A 59 9.74 -4.99 5.08
C PHE A 59 10.78 -6.02 4.69
N ASP A 60 11.78 -5.61 3.93
CA ASP A 60 13.00 -6.37 3.70
C ASP A 60 14.05 -5.82 4.67
N ASN A 61 14.32 -6.57 5.74
CA ASN A 61 15.02 -6.06 6.92
C ASN A 61 14.27 -4.84 7.48
N HIS A 62 14.79 -3.63 7.33
CA HIS A 62 14.13 -2.43 7.82
C HIS A 62 13.58 -1.54 6.70
N LEU A 63 13.70 -1.99 5.46
CA LEU A 63 13.24 -1.23 4.30
C LEU A 63 11.80 -1.58 3.96
N LEU A 64 10.93 -0.59 3.92
CA LEU A 64 9.56 -0.79 3.48
C LEU A 64 9.54 -0.98 1.97
N ILE A 65 9.06 -2.15 1.52
CA ILE A 65 9.08 -2.52 0.10
C ILE A 65 7.70 -2.72 -0.51
N GLY A 66 6.67 -2.77 0.30
CA GLY A 66 5.31 -2.91 -0.19
C GLY A 66 4.29 -2.54 0.87
N ILE A 67 3.10 -2.15 0.41
CA ILE A 67 2.00 -1.81 1.30
C ILE A 67 0.68 -2.29 0.73
N ILE A 68 -0.28 -2.52 1.62
CA ILE A 68 -1.69 -2.64 1.29
C ILE A 68 -2.47 -1.80 2.30
N GLY A 69 -3.28 -0.88 1.79
CA GLY A 69 -4.11 -0.01 2.62
C GLY A 69 -5.58 -0.30 2.35
N VAL A 70 -6.34 -0.53 3.42
CA VAL A 70 -7.74 -0.91 3.31
C VAL A 70 -8.62 0.04 4.12
N HIS A 71 -9.70 0.51 3.51
CA HIS A 71 -10.73 1.28 4.20
C HIS A 71 -11.63 0.27 4.92
N ARG A 72 -11.53 0.25 6.24
CA ARG A 72 -12.16 -0.81 7.04
C ARG A 72 -13.68 -0.84 6.90
N GLU A 73 -14.32 0.32 6.96
CA GLU A 73 -15.78 0.40 6.90
C GLU A 73 -16.33 0.01 5.53
N ARG A 74 -15.64 0.37 4.47
CA ARG A 74 -16.05 0.07 3.10
C ARG A 74 -15.57 -1.29 2.62
N GLN A 75 -14.69 -1.93 3.38
CA GLN A 75 -14.03 -3.18 2.97
C GLN A 75 -13.45 -3.03 1.57
N HIS A 76 -12.70 -1.94 1.38
CA HIS A 76 -12.16 -1.54 0.09
C HIS A 76 -10.65 -1.37 0.15
N ILE A 77 -9.94 -2.01 -0.78
CA ILE A 77 -8.50 -1.82 -0.93
C ILE A 77 -8.28 -0.49 -1.66
N SER A 78 -7.75 0.48 -0.94
CA SER A 78 -7.51 1.82 -1.48
C SER A 78 -6.09 2.00 -2.00
N LEU A 79 -5.13 1.28 -1.42
CA LEU A 79 -3.72 1.31 -1.83
C LEU A 79 -3.18 -0.10 -1.87
N PHE A 80 -2.42 -0.43 -2.91
CA PHE A 80 -1.78 -1.74 -3.03
C PHE A 80 -0.56 -1.59 -3.94
N PHE A 81 0.60 -1.41 -3.33
CA PHE A 81 1.83 -1.13 -4.07
C PHE A 81 2.98 -1.98 -3.54
N VAL A 82 3.78 -2.51 -4.47
CA VAL A 82 5.02 -3.21 -4.17
C VAL A 82 6.10 -2.64 -5.08
N LEU A 83 7.26 -2.33 -4.54
CA LEU A 83 8.39 -1.83 -5.33
C LEU A 83 8.69 -2.81 -6.46
N SER A 84 8.95 -2.28 -7.67
CA SER A 84 9.14 -3.09 -8.87
C SER A 84 10.25 -4.13 -8.72
N HIS A 85 11.28 -3.82 -7.96
CA HIS A 85 12.40 -4.72 -7.69
C HIS A 85 11.98 -6.02 -6.98
N TYR A 86 10.83 -5.98 -6.31
CA TYR A 86 10.31 -7.09 -5.51
C TYR A 86 9.09 -7.76 -6.16
N HIS A 87 8.76 -7.39 -7.38
CA HIS A 87 7.65 -8.01 -8.10
C HIS A 87 7.94 -9.49 -8.38
N ARG A 88 6.89 -10.29 -8.48
CA ARG A 88 6.94 -11.73 -8.79
C ARG A 88 7.59 -12.57 -7.68
N GLN A 89 7.66 -12.07 -6.47
CA GLN A 89 8.21 -12.79 -5.33
C GLN A 89 7.14 -13.14 -4.29
N GLY A 90 5.86 -12.95 -4.64
CA GLY A 90 4.75 -13.31 -3.77
C GLY A 90 4.48 -12.30 -2.65
N ILE A 91 5.09 -11.11 -2.69
CA ILE A 91 4.93 -10.11 -1.63
C ILE A 91 3.53 -9.55 -1.61
N GLY A 92 2.98 -9.24 -2.78
CA GLY A 92 1.60 -8.75 -2.89
C GLY A 92 0.59 -9.74 -2.34
N LYS A 93 0.75 -11.01 -2.69
CA LYS A 93 -0.11 -12.08 -2.15
C LYS A 93 0.01 -12.19 -0.64
N SER A 94 1.24 -12.13 -0.12
CA SER A 94 1.48 -12.21 1.33
C SER A 94 0.86 -11.03 2.06
N LEU A 95 0.95 -9.83 1.51
CA LEU A 95 0.29 -8.65 2.07
C LEU A 95 -1.22 -8.81 2.09
N PHE A 96 -1.80 -9.25 0.99
CA PHE A 96 -3.23 -9.48 0.89
C PHE A 96 -3.70 -10.52 1.91
N ASP A 97 -3.00 -11.65 1.98
CA ASP A 97 -3.35 -12.73 2.92
C ASP A 97 -3.25 -12.26 4.37
N TYR A 98 -2.22 -11.51 4.69
CA TYR A 98 -2.04 -10.96 6.04
C TYR A 98 -3.16 -9.99 6.39
N MET A 99 -3.50 -9.10 5.48
CA MET A 99 -4.59 -8.15 5.67
C MET A 99 -5.92 -8.88 5.90
N MET A 100 -6.23 -9.88 5.07
CA MET A 100 -7.47 -10.64 5.21
C MET A 100 -7.53 -11.43 6.52
N SER A 101 -6.37 -11.93 7.00
CA SER A 101 -6.30 -12.64 8.28
C SER A 101 -6.54 -11.71 9.49
N ASN A 102 -6.27 -10.43 9.33
CA ASN A 102 -6.40 -9.45 10.41
C ASN A 102 -7.70 -8.64 10.34
N CYS A 103 -8.50 -8.85 9.30
CA CYS A 103 -9.77 -8.16 9.10
C CYS A 103 -10.89 -9.18 8.98
N ASN A 104 -12.01 -8.92 9.65
CA ASN A 104 -13.21 -9.78 9.55
C ASN A 104 -14.12 -9.29 8.44
N PHE A 105 -13.62 -9.31 7.22
CA PHE A 105 -14.40 -8.87 6.07
C PHE A 105 -15.25 -10.00 5.52
N THR A 106 -16.50 -9.70 5.18
CA THR A 106 -17.37 -10.62 4.47
C THR A 106 -17.18 -10.56 2.97
N TYR A 107 -16.60 -9.44 2.49
CA TYR A 107 -16.23 -9.23 1.09
C TYR A 107 -15.13 -8.17 1.05
N ILE A 108 -14.50 -8.04 -0.11
CA ILE A 108 -13.50 -7.00 -0.35
C ILE A 108 -13.69 -6.44 -1.75
N THR A 109 -13.57 -5.13 -1.90
CA THR A 109 -13.59 -4.47 -3.21
C THR A 109 -12.24 -3.85 -3.51
N VAL A 110 -11.99 -3.61 -4.77
CA VAL A 110 -10.74 -3.01 -5.24
C VAL A 110 -11.01 -1.84 -6.16
#